data_22dd652ddcf65be69880886274340dfe
#
_entry.id   22dd652ddcf65be69880886274340dfe
#
_cell.length_a   1.000
_cell.length_b   1.000
_cell.length_c   1.000
_cell.angle_alpha   90.00
_cell.angle_beta   90.00
_cell.angle_gamma   90.00
#
_symmetry.space_group_name_H-M   'P 1'
#
loop_
_entity.id
_entity.type
_entity.pdbx_description
1 polymer ?
#
loop_
_entity_poly.entity_id
_entity_poly.type
_entity_poly.pdbx_seq_one_letter_code
_entity_poly.pdbx_strand_id
1 'polypeptide(L)'
;MIPEPQAKPNVNILNIENVNVDDLVAFIYPMKIIPVTDNVDVIAPLLPHFANEYNLFSQLHAKMMAVKSKNKSTEINVKIDVLYRALRCAEMNYNAISRILTVVQSKNPAQKWANAGMEG
;
A
#
# COMPACT_ATOMS: atom_id res chain seq x y z
N MET A 1 -17.66 -27.84 2.98
CA MET A 1 -16.41 -27.42 3.62
C MET A 1 -15.89 -26.17 2.92
N ILE A 2 -15.66 -25.12 3.68
CA ILE A 2 -15.11 -23.87 3.14
C ILE A 2 -13.60 -24.08 3.00
N PRO A 3 -13.03 -23.94 1.80
CA PRO A 3 -11.60 -24.07 1.65
C PRO A 3 -10.87 -22.98 2.42
N GLU A 4 -9.78 -23.32 3.05
CA GLU A 4 -8.95 -22.34 3.71
C GLU A 4 -8.36 -21.37 2.68
N PRO A 5 -8.28 -20.06 2.97
CA PRO A 5 -7.62 -19.15 2.07
C PRO A 5 -6.15 -19.55 1.92
N GLN A 6 -5.68 -19.59 0.70
CA GLN A 6 -4.28 -19.89 0.45
C GLN A 6 -3.42 -18.77 1.01
N ALA A 7 -2.35 -19.15 1.69
CA ALA A 7 -1.36 -18.18 2.15
C ALA A 7 -0.75 -17.48 0.94
N LYS A 8 -0.52 -16.17 1.05
CA LYS A 8 0.17 -15.42 0.01
C LYS A 8 1.61 -15.92 -0.12
N PRO A 9 2.16 -15.93 -1.36
CA PRO A 9 3.55 -16.30 -1.54
C PRO A 9 4.45 -15.33 -0.78
N ASN A 10 5.57 -15.86 -0.25
CA ASN A 10 6.54 -15.07 0.48
C ASN A 10 7.46 -14.38 -0.52
N VAL A 11 7.31 -13.07 -0.68
CA VAL A 11 8.14 -12.26 -1.57
C VAL A 11 9.10 -11.42 -0.73
N ASN A 12 10.40 -11.59 -1.00
CA ASN A 12 11.47 -10.91 -0.28
C ASN A 12 12.23 -10.02 -1.27
N ILE A 13 12.66 -8.84 -0.81
CA ILE A 13 13.44 -7.89 -1.61
C ILE A 13 14.67 -8.57 -2.22
N LEU A 14 15.35 -9.44 -1.46
CA LEU A 14 16.57 -10.10 -1.90
C LEU A 14 16.32 -11.12 -3.02
N ASN A 15 15.10 -11.65 -3.12
CA ASN A 15 14.74 -12.71 -4.05
C ASN A 15 13.76 -12.28 -5.14
N ILE A 16 13.44 -10.99 -5.24
CA ILE A 16 12.40 -10.52 -6.17
C ILE A 16 12.68 -10.91 -7.62
N GLU A 17 13.94 -10.97 -8.02
CA GLU A 17 14.32 -11.34 -9.38
C GLU A 17 13.99 -12.80 -9.73
N ASN A 18 13.90 -13.66 -8.71
CA ASN A 18 13.61 -15.09 -8.87
C ASN A 18 12.12 -15.42 -8.67
N VAL A 19 11.31 -14.43 -8.28
CA VAL A 19 9.88 -14.61 -8.10
C VAL A 19 9.19 -14.49 -9.46
N ASN A 20 8.33 -15.44 -9.81
CA ASN A 20 7.61 -15.33 -11.07
C ASN A 20 6.50 -14.28 -10.99
N VAL A 21 6.00 -13.86 -12.16
CA VAL A 21 4.99 -12.79 -12.24
C VAL A 21 3.71 -13.19 -11.49
N ASP A 22 3.28 -14.44 -11.62
CA ASP A 22 2.05 -14.91 -10.97
C ASP A 22 2.15 -14.83 -9.45
N ASP A 23 3.28 -15.23 -8.88
CA ASP A 23 3.52 -15.13 -7.44
C ASP A 23 3.60 -13.69 -6.98
N LEU A 24 4.20 -12.82 -7.78
CA LEU A 24 4.27 -11.40 -7.47
C LEU A 24 2.87 -10.77 -7.45
N VAL A 25 2.05 -11.07 -8.43
CA VAL A 25 0.67 -10.58 -8.50
C VAL A 25 -0.15 -11.11 -7.33
N ALA A 26 0.00 -12.40 -6.99
CA ALA A 26 -0.69 -12.99 -5.84
C ALA A 26 -0.25 -12.38 -4.52
N PHE A 27 1.01 -11.97 -4.41
CA PHE A 27 1.52 -11.27 -3.23
C PHE A 27 0.89 -9.88 -3.08
N ILE A 28 0.74 -9.15 -4.19
CA ILE A 28 0.24 -7.78 -4.18
C ILE A 28 -1.28 -7.74 -4.03
N TYR A 29 -2.00 -8.60 -4.73
CA TYR A 29 -3.46 -8.55 -4.82
C TYR A 29 -4.12 -9.73 -4.11
N PRO A 30 -5.36 -9.54 -3.60
CA PRO A 30 -6.09 -8.27 -3.58
C PRO A 30 -5.53 -7.32 -2.53
N MET A 31 -5.54 -6.03 -2.85
CA MET A 31 -5.18 -4.99 -1.90
C MET A 31 -6.36 -4.69 -0.98
N LYS A 32 -6.09 -4.14 0.20
CA LYS A 32 -7.16 -3.72 1.11
C LYS A 32 -8.01 -2.64 0.47
N ILE A 33 -9.32 -2.75 0.73
CA ILE A 33 -10.29 -1.76 0.28
C ILE A 33 -10.53 -0.77 1.40
N ILE A 34 -10.58 0.53 1.05
CA ILE A 34 -10.91 1.57 2.02
C ILE A 34 -12.42 1.50 2.29
N PRO A 35 -12.85 1.25 3.54
CA PRO A 35 -14.27 1.20 3.85
C PRO A 35 -14.91 2.58 3.79
N VAL A 36 -16.19 2.62 3.43
CA VAL A 36 -16.97 3.86 3.46
C VAL A 36 -17.50 4.04 4.87
N THR A 37 -16.74 4.74 5.71
CA THR A 37 -17.09 4.98 7.10
C THR A 37 -16.37 6.24 7.59
N ASP A 38 -16.92 6.88 8.61
CA ASP A 38 -16.26 7.99 9.33
C ASP A 38 -15.74 7.56 10.71
N ASN A 39 -15.74 6.24 10.97
CA ASN A 39 -15.21 5.71 12.22
C ASN A 39 -13.68 5.71 12.20
N VAL A 40 -13.07 6.59 13.00
CA VAL A 40 -11.62 6.75 13.08
C VAL A 40 -10.92 5.44 13.46
N ASP A 41 -11.53 4.64 14.34
CA ASP A 41 -10.94 3.38 14.78
C ASP A 41 -10.80 2.36 13.63
N VAL A 42 -11.63 2.51 12.59
CA VAL A 42 -11.54 1.66 11.39
C VAL A 42 -10.55 2.23 10.38
N ILE A 43 -10.54 3.55 10.22
CA ILE A 43 -9.77 4.24 9.18
C ILE A 43 -8.30 4.45 9.58
N ALA A 44 -8.06 4.87 10.82
CA ALA A 44 -6.71 5.25 11.25
C ALA A 44 -5.67 4.15 11.09
N PRO A 45 -5.97 2.86 11.39
CA PRO A 45 -4.99 1.79 11.20
C PRO A 45 -4.61 1.53 9.74
N LEU A 46 -5.42 2.00 8.79
CA LEU A 46 -5.12 1.85 7.37
C LEU A 46 -3.99 2.77 6.91
N LEU A 47 -3.77 3.87 7.62
CA LEU A 47 -2.72 4.83 7.26
C LEU A 47 -1.33 4.19 7.29
N PRO A 48 -0.88 3.62 8.43
CA PRO A 48 0.41 2.93 8.45
C PRO A 48 0.44 1.69 7.55
N HIS A 49 -0.69 1.01 7.36
CA HIS A 49 -0.76 -0.12 6.45
C HIS A 49 -0.38 0.28 5.03
N PHE A 50 -0.99 1.34 4.48
CA PHE A 50 -0.68 1.79 3.13
C PHE A 50 0.69 2.46 3.02
N ALA A 51 1.17 3.10 4.09
CA ALA A 51 2.53 3.63 4.13
C ALA A 51 3.56 2.50 4.01
N ASN A 52 3.33 1.40 4.73
CA ASN A 52 4.21 0.23 4.69
C ASN A 52 4.16 -0.46 3.33
N GLU A 53 2.97 -0.56 2.72
CA GLU A 53 2.84 -1.11 1.36
C GLU A 53 3.60 -0.25 0.35
N TYR A 54 3.44 1.07 0.41
CA TYR A 54 4.15 1.98 -0.47
C TYR A 54 5.67 1.80 -0.35
N ASN A 55 6.18 1.74 0.88
CA ASN A 55 7.61 1.56 1.11
C ASN A 55 8.10 0.22 0.56
N LEU A 56 7.37 -0.85 0.82
CA LEU A 56 7.73 -2.18 0.34
C LEU A 56 7.75 -2.23 -1.19
N PHE A 57 6.68 -1.77 -1.82
CA PHE A 57 6.58 -1.82 -3.28
C PHE A 57 7.59 -0.89 -3.94
N SER A 58 7.90 0.24 -3.33
CA SER A 58 8.95 1.14 -3.82
C SER A 58 10.33 0.48 -3.81
N GLN A 59 10.65 -0.24 -2.73
CA GLN A 59 11.92 -0.96 -2.62
C GLN A 59 12.01 -2.11 -3.62
N LEU A 60 10.93 -2.87 -3.79
CA LEU A 60 10.89 -3.95 -4.79
C LEU A 60 11.01 -3.40 -6.20
N HIS A 61 10.35 -2.29 -6.49
CA HIS A 61 10.44 -1.62 -7.78
C HIS A 61 11.87 -1.15 -8.07
N ALA A 62 12.52 -0.52 -7.09
CA ALA A 62 13.91 -0.06 -7.23
C ALA A 62 14.85 -1.23 -7.48
N LYS A 63 14.64 -2.35 -6.78
CA LYS A 63 15.44 -3.57 -6.98
C LYS A 63 15.28 -4.10 -8.40
N MET A 64 14.05 -4.14 -8.92
CA MET A 64 13.81 -4.61 -10.29
C MET A 64 14.37 -3.66 -11.33
N MET A 65 14.37 -2.36 -11.09
CA MET A 65 15.02 -1.40 -11.98
C MET A 65 16.53 -1.63 -12.04
N ALA A 66 17.14 -1.96 -10.90
CA ALA A 66 18.57 -2.32 -10.87
C ALA A 66 18.85 -3.60 -11.64
N VAL A 67 17.97 -4.60 -11.53
CA VAL A 67 18.09 -5.84 -12.29
C VAL A 67 17.95 -5.57 -13.79
N LYS A 68 17.02 -4.72 -14.19
CA LYS A 68 16.80 -4.34 -15.58
C LYS A 68 18.05 -3.74 -16.23
N SER A 69 18.83 -2.97 -15.47
CA SER A 69 20.04 -2.34 -15.99
C SER A 69 21.11 -3.38 -16.41
N LYS A 70 21.02 -4.59 -15.83
CA LYS A 70 21.98 -5.68 -16.10
C LYS A 70 21.42 -6.77 -17.01
N ASN A 71 20.11 -6.98 -16.96
CA ASN A 71 19.46 -8.08 -17.67
C ASN A 71 18.07 -7.64 -18.12
N LYS A 72 17.94 -7.36 -19.40
CA LYS A 72 16.66 -6.93 -19.99
C LYS A 72 15.87 -8.15 -20.44
N SER A 73 14.63 -8.26 -19.99
CA SER A 73 13.70 -9.28 -20.45
C SER A 73 12.26 -8.79 -20.34
N THR A 74 11.36 -9.43 -21.06
CA THR A 74 9.93 -9.12 -20.99
C THR A 74 9.39 -9.33 -19.58
N GLU A 75 9.79 -10.43 -18.93
CA GLU A 75 9.36 -10.74 -17.57
C GLU A 75 9.77 -9.64 -16.58
N ILE A 76 11.00 -9.16 -16.67
CA ILE A 76 11.49 -8.08 -15.82
C ILE A 76 10.68 -6.81 -16.05
N ASN A 77 10.39 -6.47 -17.29
CA ASN A 77 9.57 -5.30 -17.60
C ASN A 77 8.14 -5.41 -17.05
N VAL A 78 7.54 -6.60 -17.11
CA VAL A 78 6.21 -6.86 -16.54
C VAL A 78 6.24 -6.70 -15.03
N LYS A 79 7.24 -7.23 -14.34
CA LYS A 79 7.40 -7.09 -12.90
C LYS A 79 7.53 -5.61 -12.49
N ILE A 80 8.32 -4.84 -13.24
CA ILE A 80 8.49 -3.41 -13.00
C ILE A 80 7.16 -2.69 -13.13
N ASP A 81 6.39 -2.98 -14.18
CA ASP A 81 5.10 -2.36 -14.39
C ASP A 81 4.11 -2.71 -13.27
N VAL A 82 4.03 -3.98 -12.89
CA VAL A 82 3.17 -4.45 -11.81
C VAL A 82 3.52 -3.74 -10.49
N LEU A 83 4.80 -3.65 -10.17
CA LEU A 83 5.26 -3.00 -8.93
C LEU A 83 5.01 -1.49 -8.96
N TYR A 84 5.21 -0.85 -10.11
CA TYR A 84 4.94 0.58 -10.24
C TYR A 84 3.46 0.88 -10.00
N ARG A 85 2.58 0.09 -10.60
CA ARG A 85 1.13 0.25 -10.38
C ARG A 85 0.74 0.00 -8.93
N ALA A 86 1.37 -0.99 -8.30
CA ALA A 86 1.11 -1.30 -6.89
C ALA A 86 1.53 -0.17 -5.97
N LEU A 87 2.72 0.38 -6.17
CA LEU A 87 3.20 1.48 -5.34
C LEU A 87 2.37 2.75 -5.54
N ARG A 88 1.93 3.04 -6.77
CA ARG A 88 1.06 4.18 -7.02
C ARG A 88 -0.30 4.01 -6.36
N CYS A 89 -0.84 2.80 -6.39
CA CYS A 89 -2.10 2.49 -5.74
C CYS A 89 -2.00 2.68 -4.23
N ALA A 90 -0.92 2.19 -3.61
CA ALA A 90 -0.68 2.35 -2.18
C ALA A 90 -0.53 3.84 -1.81
N GLU A 91 0.18 4.61 -2.63
CA GLU A 91 0.33 6.06 -2.44
C GLU A 91 -1.02 6.77 -2.49
N MET A 92 -1.85 6.46 -3.49
CA MET A 92 -3.18 7.04 -3.63
C MET A 92 -4.08 6.68 -2.45
N ASN A 93 -4.01 5.43 -1.99
CA ASN A 93 -4.78 4.99 -0.83
C ASN A 93 -4.31 5.69 0.45
N TYR A 94 -3.01 5.85 0.63
CA TYR A 94 -2.46 6.60 1.76
C TYR A 94 -2.98 8.02 1.77
N ASN A 95 -2.93 8.70 0.62
CA ASN A 95 -3.40 10.08 0.49
C ASN A 95 -4.90 10.19 0.74
N ALA A 96 -5.69 9.22 0.26
CA ALA A 96 -7.13 9.20 0.48
C ALA A 96 -7.46 9.04 1.96
N ILE A 97 -6.79 8.12 2.66
CA ILE A 97 -6.98 7.91 4.10
C ILE A 97 -6.59 9.17 4.87
N SER A 98 -5.48 9.79 4.52
CA SER A 98 -5.03 11.03 5.17
C SER A 98 -6.08 12.13 5.07
N ARG A 99 -6.70 12.30 3.88
CA ARG A 99 -7.77 13.28 3.67
C ARG A 99 -9.02 12.94 4.47
N ILE A 100 -9.42 11.67 4.48
CA ILE A 100 -10.61 11.23 5.24
C ILE A 100 -10.40 11.51 6.72
N LEU A 101 -9.24 11.18 7.27
CA LEU A 101 -8.93 11.44 8.67
C LEU A 101 -8.97 12.93 8.99
N THR A 102 -8.44 13.77 8.11
CA THR A 102 -8.49 15.21 8.29
C THR A 102 -9.94 15.72 8.35
N VAL A 103 -10.79 15.24 7.43
CA VAL A 103 -12.21 15.63 7.40
C VAL A 103 -12.94 15.15 8.65
N VAL A 104 -12.75 13.89 9.05
CA VAL A 104 -13.41 13.31 10.22
C VAL A 104 -12.98 14.04 11.49
N GLN A 105 -11.69 14.30 11.64
CA GLN A 105 -11.16 15.02 12.81
C GLN A 105 -11.70 16.45 12.88
N SER A 106 -11.85 17.12 11.74
CA SER A 106 -12.37 18.48 11.72
C SER A 106 -13.86 18.55 12.11
N LYS A 107 -14.59 17.44 11.99
CA LYS A 107 -15.99 17.33 12.40
C LYS A 107 -16.16 16.96 13.87
N ASN A 108 -15.08 16.53 14.53
CA ASN A 108 -15.13 16.16 15.95
C ASN A 108 -15.13 17.42 16.81
N PRO A 109 -16.20 17.68 17.61
CA PRO A 109 -16.27 18.89 18.44
C PRO A 109 -15.12 19.02 19.42
N ALA A 110 -14.70 17.93 20.06
CA ALA A 110 -13.61 17.95 21.02
C ALA A 110 -12.28 18.36 20.36
N GLN A 111 -12.02 17.84 19.17
CA GLN A 111 -10.83 18.19 18.41
C GLN A 111 -10.86 19.65 17.95
N LYS A 112 -12.04 20.11 17.53
CA LYS A 112 -12.24 21.49 17.10
C LYS A 112 -11.97 22.46 18.26
N TRP A 113 -12.49 22.15 19.46
CA TRP A 113 -12.25 22.96 20.65
C TRP A 113 -10.78 22.98 21.05
N ALA A 114 -10.11 21.82 20.99
CA ALA A 114 -8.70 21.74 21.30
C ALA A 114 -7.85 22.62 20.35
N ASN A 115 -8.17 22.59 19.06
CA ASN A 115 -7.49 23.43 18.07
C ASN A 115 -7.73 24.91 18.30
N ALA A 116 -8.97 25.28 18.61
CA ALA A 116 -9.33 26.68 18.90
C ALA A 116 -8.60 27.18 20.16
N GLY A 117 -8.48 26.33 21.19
CA GLY A 117 -7.73 26.66 22.40
C GLY A 117 -6.25 26.87 22.16
N MET A 118 -5.66 26.13 21.22
CA MET A 118 -4.26 26.26 20.86
C MET A 118 -3.97 27.52 20.05
N GLU A 119 -4.95 28.01 19.32
CA GLU A 119 -4.83 29.22 18.51
C GLU A 119 -5.04 30.49 19.30
N GLY A 120 -5.65 30.36 20.47
CA GLY A 120 -6.04 31.50 21.32
C GLY A 120 -4.88 32.07 22.16
#